data_2ece53aafab050182ee4b3ce3329cbdd
#
_entry.id   2ece53aafab050182ee4b3ce3329cbdd
#
_cell.length_a   1.000
_cell.length_b   1.000
_cell.length_c   1.000
_cell.angle_alpha   90.00
_cell.angle_beta   90.00
_cell.angle_gamma   90.00
#
_symmetry.space_group_name_H-M   'P 1'
#
loop_
_entity.id
_entity.type
_entity.pdbx_description
1 polymer ?
#
loop_
_entity_poly.entity_id
_entity_poly.type
_entity_poly.pdbx_seq_one_letter_code
_entity_poly.pdbx_strand_id
1 'polypeptide(L)'
;MEEYFIKAQKNFLCNTSYPLNKENWLKYKVGSYDLFKNENDLNFYIHIPFCQKLCAFCEYVKYPKRSIELEEKYLKILENDISKFIEKHNNIILYGLDVGGGTPTSLDNGTFSYLMEICKKIITKLKTVEDFEPSIEGTFETIDEFKLKEIYEAGFRRISLGIQTMNLAILKKNNRKNLGINDILEKCKLIKNAGIQKINIDFMYGLEGQNLKDLDDAIELVKNMNVEQITLYEMRYNLICKNKEIDRKNLYNQYEYIYNKLIELGYNAHFGQNTFSKDKQDLGLSSYLRYRMIDNISYKGFGISAQSKSKCGMSYNVGKARKPLEECLKAGTFKEEDIYVLPKEELLAKFIAISMYYGKFKLSIMKSIIEENPLEYYKEEFEFLVKNNYVEISDDEVTITKKGFEYYSAIGALFYSKEVKKYMLGCEN
;
A
#
# COMPACT_ATOMS: atom_id res chain seq x y z
N MET A 1 -20.88 -22.06 -4.28
CA MET A 1 -20.37 -20.85 -3.59
C MET A 1 -19.70 -21.18 -2.28
N GLU A 2 -20.33 -21.89 -1.35
CA GLU A 2 -19.77 -22.19 -0.02
C GLU A 2 -18.44 -22.96 -0.09
N GLU A 3 -18.33 -24.01 -0.90
CA GLU A 3 -17.09 -24.74 -1.11
C GLU A 3 -15.94 -23.83 -1.59
N TYR A 4 -16.22 -22.98 -2.58
CA TYR A 4 -15.25 -21.99 -3.08
C TYR A 4 -14.84 -21.00 -1.97
N PHE A 5 -15.80 -20.51 -1.18
CA PHE A 5 -15.56 -19.58 -0.09
C PHE A 5 -14.64 -20.17 0.98
N ILE A 6 -14.90 -21.43 1.40
CA ILE A 6 -14.06 -22.14 2.37
C ILE A 6 -12.63 -22.35 1.81
N LYS A 7 -12.51 -22.71 0.52
CA LYS A 7 -11.21 -22.89 -0.11
C LYS A 7 -10.46 -21.56 -0.25
N ALA A 8 -11.17 -20.48 -0.60
CA ALA A 8 -10.59 -19.15 -0.71
C ALA A 8 -10.09 -18.60 0.64
N GLN A 9 -10.73 -18.98 1.76
CA GLN A 9 -10.27 -18.57 3.10
C GLN A 9 -8.88 -19.09 3.44
N LYS A 10 -8.49 -20.26 2.92
CA LYS A 10 -7.17 -20.84 3.15
C LYS A 10 -6.06 -20.11 2.39
N ASN A 11 -6.41 -19.45 1.31
CA ASN A 11 -5.50 -18.71 0.46
C ASN A 11 -5.55 -17.23 0.79
N PHE A 12 -4.43 -16.68 1.26
CA PHE A 12 -4.36 -15.26 1.53
C PHE A 12 -4.26 -14.46 0.23
N LEU A 13 -5.32 -13.73 -0.09
CA LEU A 13 -5.45 -12.97 -1.32
C LEU A 13 -5.76 -11.53 -1.00
N CYS A 14 -4.78 -10.66 -1.06
CA CYS A 14 -5.09 -9.26 -0.90
C CYS A 14 -4.39 -8.37 -1.92
N ASN A 15 -4.95 -7.23 -2.07
CA ASN A 15 -4.63 -6.04 -2.85
C ASN A 15 -3.65 -6.22 -4.04
N THR A 16 -2.35 -6.23 -3.78
CA THR A 16 -1.32 -6.31 -4.82
C THR A 16 -1.16 -7.70 -5.42
N SER A 17 -1.64 -8.76 -4.74
CA SER A 17 -1.49 -10.15 -5.19
C SER A 17 -2.43 -10.53 -6.33
N TYR A 18 -3.56 -9.82 -6.51
CA TYR A 18 -4.45 -10.10 -7.64
C TYR A 18 -3.75 -9.74 -8.97
N PRO A 19 -3.74 -10.59 -9.98
CA PRO A 19 -4.54 -11.80 -10.22
C PRO A 19 -3.91 -13.12 -9.69
N LEU A 20 -3.04 -13.14 -8.72
CA LEU A 20 -2.36 -14.26 -8.06
C LEU A 20 -1.28 -14.92 -8.92
N ASN A 21 -1.59 -15.24 -10.17
CA ASN A 21 -0.67 -15.75 -11.17
C ASN A 21 -0.69 -14.83 -12.39
N LYS A 22 0.47 -14.37 -12.84
CA LYS A 22 0.62 -13.56 -14.06
C LYS A 22 0.04 -14.25 -15.30
N GLU A 23 0.01 -15.58 -15.33
CA GLU A 23 -0.56 -16.39 -16.42
C GLU A 23 -2.05 -16.04 -16.66
N ASN A 24 -2.79 -15.71 -15.60
CA ASN A 24 -4.21 -15.34 -15.69
C ASN A 24 -4.44 -14.08 -16.53
N TRP A 25 -3.42 -13.25 -16.71
CA TRP A 25 -3.50 -12.00 -17.46
C TRP A 25 -2.72 -11.99 -18.78
N LEU A 26 -2.03 -13.07 -19.15
CA LEU A 26 -1.19 -13.11 -20.36
C LEU A 26 -1.96 -12.74 -21.62
N LYS A 27 -3.21 -13.15 -21.75
CA LYS A 27 -4.07 -12.84 -22.91
C LYS A 27 -4.44 -11.36 -23.02
N TYR A 28 -4.29 -10.58 -21.94
CA TYR A 28 -4.56 -9.15 -21.90
C TYR A 28 -3.28 -8.31 -22.06
N LYS A 29 -2.12 -8.97 -22.15
CA LYS A 29 -0.83 -8.30 -22.31
C LYS A 29 -0.71 -7.71 -23.71
N VAL A 30 -0.27 -6.44 -23.76
CA VAL A 30 -0.01 -5.72 -25.02
C VAL A 30 1.43 -5.24 -25.08
N GLY A 31 1.95 -5.03 -26.28
CA GLY A 31 3.35 -4.60 -26.47
C GLY A 31 3.57 -3.12 -26.15
N SER A 32 2.58 -2.28 -26.44
CA SER A 32 2.60 -0.84 -26.15
C SER A 32 1.19 -0.32 -26.08
N TYR A 33 0.88 0.47 -25.07
CA TYR A 33 -0.43 1.11 -24.89
C TYR A 33 -0.29 2.28 -23.91
N ASP A 34 -0.95 3.40 -24.19
CA ASP A 34 -1.02 4.52 -23.28
C ASP A 34 -2.24 4.37 -22.38
N LEU A 35 -2.03 3.83 -21.20
CA LEU A 35 -3.09 3.57 -20.21
C LEU A 35 -3.77 4.86 -19.71
N PHE A 36 -3.12 6.02 -19.85
CA PHE A 36 -3.57 7.30 -19.28
C PHE A 36 -4.05 8.30 -20.32
N LYS A 37 -4.20 7.89 -21.59
CA LYS A 37 -4.53 8.78 -22.72
C LYS A 37 -5.77 9.68 -22.47
N ASN A 38 -6.75 9.19 -21.72
CA ASN A 38 -8.02 9.87 -21.47
C ASN A 38 -8.25 10.14 -19.97
N GLU A 39 -7.18 10.22 -19.17
CA GLU A 39 -7.28 10.40 -17.72
C GLU A 39 -6.54 11.65 -17.28
N ASN A 40 -7.25 12.51 -16.55
CA ASN A 40 -6.69 13.72 -15.97
C ASN A 40 -6.51 13.59 -14.45
N ASP A 41 -7.40 12.87 -13.79
CA ASP A 41 -7.39 12.67 -12.34
C ASP A 41 -6.43 11.53 -11.99
N LEU A 42 -5.27 11.87 -11.44
CA LEU A 42 -4.21 10.91 -11.20
C LEU A 42 -3.62 11.04 -9.79
N ASN A 43 -3.21 9.91 -9.27
CA ASN A 43 -2.26 9.81 -8.18
C ASN A 43 -0.86 9.48 -8.72
N PHE A 44 0.17 9.96 -8.05
CA PHE A 44 1.55 9.58 -8.35
C PHE A 44 2.15 8.76 -7.19
N TYR A 45 2.90 7.72 -7.56
CA TYR A 45 3.72 6.94 -6.65
C TYR A 45 5.16 6.93 -7.13
N ILE A 46 6.09 7.31 -6.28
CA ILE A 46 7.52 7.30 -6.58
C ILE A 46 8.18 6.17 -5.78
N HIS A 47 8.77 5.21 -6.48
CA HIS A 47 9.46 4.09 -5.86
C HIS A 47 10.95 4.38 -5.72
N ILE A 48 11.44 4.40 -4.48
CA ILE A 48 12.87 4.50 -4.15
C ILE A 48 13.32 3.16 -3.58
N PRO A 49 14.07 2.35 -4.32
CA PRO A 49 14.29 0.94 -3.98
C PRO A 49 15.40 0.70 -2.95
N PHE A 50 16.04 1.74 -2.43
CA PHE A 50 17.22 1.61 -1.58
C PHE A 50 16.85 1.45 -0.11
N CYS A 51 17.53 0.50 0.57
CA CYS A 51 17.40 0.27 2.01
C CYS A 51 18.77 0.12 2.64
N GLN A 52 18.95 0.62 3.87
CA GLN A 52 20.15 0.33 4.65
C GLN A 52 20.23 -1.16 5.03
N LYS A 53 19.09 -1.78 5.32
CA LYS A 53 18.95 -3.21 5.64
C LYS A 53 17.76 -3.82 4.91
N LEU A 54 17.92 -5.06 4.46
CA LEU A 54 16.86 -5.80 3.77
C LEU A 54 16.12 -6.68 4.77
N CYS A 55 14.93 -6.27 5.18
CA CYS A 55 14.09 -7.03 6.12
C CYS A 55 13.55 -8.31 5.46
N ALA A 56 13.53 -9.42 6.21
CA ALA A 56 13.09 -10.72 5.70
C ALA A 56 11.59 -10.77 5.37
N PHE A 57 10.76 -10.05 6.12
CA PHE A 57 9.31 -10.00 5.90
C PHE A 57 8.88 -9.12 4.70
N CYS A 58 9.77 -8.31 4.15
CA CYS A 58 9.40 -7.32 3.15
C CYS A 58 9.25 -7.95 1.75
N GLU A 59 8.08 -7.83 1.18
CA GLU A 59 7.72 -8.36 -0.16
C GLU A 59 8.08 -7.41 -1.32
N TYR A 60 8.37 -6.15 -1.04
CA TYR A 60 8.67 -5.14 -2.05
C TYR A 60 10.02 -5.38 -2.74
N VAL A 61 10.14 -4.87 -3.97
CA VAL A 61 11.42 -4.84 -4.69
C VAL A 61 12.31 -3.79 -4.05
N LYS A 62 13.44 -4.25 -3.51
CA LYS A 62 14.39 -3.43 -2.77
C LYS A 62 15.81 -3.91 -3.02
N TYR A 63 16.74 -2.97 -2.94
CA TYR A 63 18.17 -3.21 -3.05
C TYR A 63 18.88 -2.64 -1.83
N PRO A 64 20.01 -3.23 -1.41
CA PRO A 64 20.83 -2.60 -0.38
C PRO A 64 21.30 -1.23 -0.88
N LYS A 65 21.51 -0.29 0.04
CA LYS A 65 22.06 1.03 -0.26
C LYS A 65 23.30 0.92 -1.16
N ARG A 66 23.40 1.76 -2.16
CA ARG A 66 24.46 1.76 -3.17
C ARG A 66 25.35 3.01 -3.03
N SER A 67 26.26 3.21 -3.98
CA SER A 67 27.05 4.42 -4.06
C SER A 67 26.19 5.63 -4.42
N ILE A 68 26.65 6.82 -4.04
CA ILE A 68 25.97 8.09 -4.35
C ILE A 68 25.80 8.25 -5.87
N GLU A 69 26.77 7.87 -6.67
CA GLU A 69 26.71 7.96 -8.14
C GLU A 69 25.57 7.11 -8.73
N LEU A 70 25.29 5.95 -8.10
CA LEU A 70 24.21 5.08 -8.55
C LEU A 70 22.84 5.61 -8.11
N GLU A 71 22.75 6.18 -6.91
CA GLU A 71 21.56 6.89 -6.45
C GLU A 71 21.25 8.09 -7.36
N GLU A 72 22.24 8.93 -7.67
CA GLU A 72 22.10 10.06 -8.61
C GLU A 72 21.65 9.61 -10.00
N LYS A 73 22.27 8.56 -10.53
CA LYS A 73 21.88 8.00 -11.83
C LYS A 73 20.42 7.55 -11.82
N TYR A 74 19.99 6.89 -10.72
CA TYR A 74 18.60 6.49 -10.53
C TYR A 74 17.66 7.69 -10.56
N LEU A 75 17.96 8.74 -9.78
CA LEU A 75 17.13 9.93 -9.67
C LEU A 75 17.06 10.73 -10.98
N LYS A 76 18.17 10.82 -11.74
CA LYS A 76 18.17 11.46 -13.08
C LYS A 76 17.24 10.74 -14.06
N ILE A 77 17.24 9.41 -14.05
CA ILE A 77 16.32 8.61 -14.87
C ILE A 77 14.88 8.85 -14.42
N LEU A 78 14.64 8.83 -13.10
CA LEU A 78 13.32 9.06 -12.50
C LEU A 78 12.76 10.43 -12.88
N GLU A 79 13.54 11.51 -12.72
CA GLU A 79 13.13 12.87 -13.09
C GLU A 79 12.79 12.98 -14.57
N ASN A 80 13.61 12.39 -15.45
CA ASN A 80 13.36 12.38 -16.89
C ASN A 80 12.06 11.65 -17.25
N ASP A 81 11.78 10.49 -16.63
CA ASP A 81 10.56 9.73 -16.88
C ASP A 81 9.32 10.47 -16.39
N ILE A 82 9.39 11.11 -15.20
CA ILE A 82 8.32 11.96 -14.66
C ILE A 82 8.05 13.15 -15.57
N SER A 83 9.11 13.86 -16.00
CA SER A 83 8.99 15.05 -16.85
C SER A 83 8.33 14.70 -18.19
N LYS A 84 8.77 13.63 -18.85
CA LYS A 84 8.18 13.15 -20.10
C LYS A 84 6.70 12.75 -19.94
N PHE A 85 6.36 12.13 -18.82
CA PHE A 85 4.97 11.76 -18.55
C PHE A 85 4.08 13.00 -18.39
N ILE A 86 4.53 13.98 -17.60
CA ILE A 86 3.80 15.24 -17.38
C ILE A 86 3.68 16.05 -18.67
N GLU A 87 4.72 16.08 -19.51
CA GLU A 87 4.67 16.77 -20.82
C GLU A 87 3.69 16.12 -21.79
N LYS A 88 3.58 14.79 -21.74
CA LYS A 88 2.67 14.03 -22.59
C LYS A 88 1.20 14.18 -22.16
N HIS A 89 0.94 14.37 -20.86
CA HIS A 89 -0.39 14.42 -20.25
C HIS A 89 -0.65 15.82 -19.64
N ASN A 90 -1.05 16.79 -20.47
CA ASN A 90 -1.04 18.22 -20.15
C ASN A 90 -2.05 18.72 -19.10
N ASN A 91 -3.08 17.92 -18.75
CA ASN A 91 -4.20 18.37 -17.91
C ASN A 91 -4.31 17.57 -16.59
N ILE A 92 -3.20 17.11 -16.04
CA ILE A 92 -3.20 16.32 -14.82
C ILE A 92 -3.68 17.16 -13.65
N ILE A 93 -4.67 16.62 -12.92
CA ILE A 93 -5.05 17.03 -11.58
C ILE A 93 -4.50 15.97 -10.63
N LEU A 94 -3.60 16.36 -9.76
CA LEU A 94 -2.92 15.45 -8.84
C LEU A 94 -3.72 15.29 -7.55
N TYR A 95 -4.19 14.09 -7.30
CA TYR A 95 -4.99 13.72 -6.14
C TYR A 95 -4.14 13.29 -4.95
N GLY A 96 -2.99 12.67 -5.19
CA GLY A 96 -2.07 12.25 -4.16
C GLY A 96 -0.68 11.96 -4.71
N LEU A 97 0.33 12.08 -3.84
CA LEU A 97 1.73 11.77 -4.11
C LEU A 97 2.32 11.01 -2.93
N ASP A 98 2.68 9.76 -3.13
CA ASP A 98 3.42 8.98 -2.14
C ASP A 98 4.82 8.63 -2.66
N VAL A 99 5.81 8.80 -1.79
CA VAL A 99 7.20 8.41 -2.03
C VAL A 99 7.55 7.28 -1.08
N GLY A 100 7.78 6.08 -1.63
CA GLY A 100 7.97 4.88 -0.81
C GLY A 100 8.81 3.81 -1.49
N GLY A 101 8.63 2.56 -1.03
CA GLY A 101 9.20 1.37 -1.66
C GLY A 101 10.26 0.66 -0.82
N GLY A 102 11.51 1.10 -0.88
CA GLY A 102 12.57 0.69 0.03
C GLY A 102 12.52 1.55 1.29
N THR A 103 13.41 2.54 1.36
CA THR A 103 13.45 3.54 2.44
C THR A 103 13.93 4.85 1.82
N PRO A 104 13.05 5.72 1.31
CA PRO A 104 13.45 6.99 0.67
C PRO A 104 14.39 7.83 1.52
N THR A 105 14.16 7.89 2.83
CA THR A 105 15.00 8.61 3.79
C THR A 105 16.38 7.97 4.04
N SER A 106 16.68 6.81 3.43
CA SER A 106 18.01 6.18 3.50
C SER A 106 19.01 6.74 2.49
N LEU A 107 18.57 7.55 1.53
CA LEU A 107 19.43 8.24 0.60
C LEU A 107 20.43 9.16 1.32
N ASP A 108 21.59 9.40 0.71
CA ASP A 108 22.54 10.40 1.20
C ASP A 108 21.93 11.82 1.11
N ASN A 109 22.41 12.76 1.89
CA ASN A 109 21.78 14.08 1.99
C ASN A 109 21.67 14.80 0.65
N GLY A 110 22.69 14.74 -0.21
CA GLY A 110 22.65 15.35 -1.54
C GLY A 110 21.62 14.70 -2.47
N THR A 111 21.58 13.37 -2.51
CA THR A 111 20.61 12.63 -3.31
C THR A 111 19.19 12.73 -2.73
N PHE A 112 19.07 12.87 -1.41
CA PHE A 112 17.79 13.12 -0.76
C PHE A 112 17.22 14.52 -1.12
N SER A 113 18.06 15.58 -1.05
CA SER A 113 17.66 16.91 -1.51
C SER A 113 17.21 16.89 -2.97
N TYR A 114 17.94 16.18 -3.83
CA TYR A 114 17.55 16.04 -5.23
C TYR A 114 16.19 15.34 -5.40
N LEU A 115 15.90 14.30 -4.61
CA LEU A 115 14.56 13.67 -4.59
C LEU A 115 13.48 14.68 -4.16
N MET A 116 13.74 15.47 -3.12
CA MET A 116 12.79 16.49 -2.64
C MET A 116 12.57 17.59 -3.67
N GLU A 117 13.60 18.01 -4.41
CA GLU A 117 13.45 18.93 -5.54
C GLU A 117 12.56 18.36 -6.66
N ILE A 118 12.71 17.09 -7.01
CA ILE A 118 11.83 16.41 -7.97
C ILE A 118 10.38 16.47 -7.48
N CYS A 119 10.14 16.12 -6.23
CA CYS A 119 8.79 16.17 -5.65
C CYS A 119 8.21 17.59 -5.64
N LYS A 120 9.00 18.59 -5.24
CA LYS A 120 8.61 20.00 -5.23
C LYS A 120 8.23 20.50 -6.65
N LYS A 121 9.01 20.11 -7.66
CA LYS A 121 8.70 20.42 -9.08
C LYS A 121 7.35 19.82 -9.49
N ILE A 122 7.04 18.57 -9.10
CA ILE A 122 5.75 17.94 -9.39
C ILE A 122 4.61 18.74 -8.76
N ILE A 123 4.70 19.01 -7.45
CA ILE A 123 3.66 19.69 -6.67
C ILE A 123 3.41 21.12 -7.17
N THR A 124 4.46 21.84 -7.57
CA THR A 124 4.34 23.22 -8.08
C THR A 124 3.87 23.30 -9.53
N LYS A 125 4.13 22.28 -10.35
CA LYS A 125 3.78 22.26 -11.78
C LYS A 125 2.34 21.80 -12.03
N LEU A 126 1.81 20.90 -11.20
CA LEU A 126 0.49 20.32 -11.39
C LEU A 126 -0.58 21.01 -10.52
N LYS A 127 -1.82 21.00 -11.00
CA LYS A 127 -2.97 21.33 -10.15
C LYS A 127 -3.18 20.21 -9.13
N THR A 128 -3.44 20.57 -7.89
CA THR A 128 -3.77 19.62 -6.83
C THR A 128 -5.21 19.79 -6.35
N VAL A 129 -5.79 18.73 -5.78
CA VAL A 129 -7.07 18.82 -5.07
C VAL A 129 -6.90 19.55 -3.73
N GLU A 130 -8.00 20.04 -3.15
CA GLU A 130 -7.97 20.85 -1.92
C GLU A 130 -7.34 20.10 -0.73
N ASP A 131 -7.66 18.82 -0.59
CA ASP A 131 -7.17 17.95 0.47
C ASP A 131 -5.94 17.12 0.06
N PHE A 132 -5.16 17.62 -0.89
CA PHE A 132 -3.91 17.02 -1.31
C PHE A 132 -2.89 16.99 -0.16
N GLU A 133 -2.49 15.78 0.23
CA GLU A 133 -1.54 15.55 1.31
C GLU A 133 -0.46 14.56 0.84
N PRO A 134 0.69 15.04 0.35
CA PRO A 134 1.78 14.16 -0.06
C PRO A 134 2.42 13.49 1.15
N SER A 135 2.83 12.23 0.99
CA SER A 135 3.40 11.42 2.04
C SER A 135 4.73 10.78 1.63
N ILE A 136 5.65 10.66 2.59
CA ILE A 136 6.92 9.99 2.38
C ILE A 136 7.13 8.90 3.43
N GLU A 137 7.68 7.75 3.00
CA GLU A 137 8.05 6.64 3.86
C GLU A 137 9.50 6.77 4.37
N GLY A 138 9.72 6.29 5.59
CA GLY A 138 11.04 6.28 6.19
C GLY A 138 11.17 5.34 7.38
N THR A 139 12.27 5.48 8.10
CA THR A 139 12.49 4.85 9.41
C THR A 139 13.08 5.86 10.39
N PHE A 140 12.92 5.63 11.68
CA PHE A 140 13.47 6.52 12.71
C PHE A 140 15.00 6.62 12.65
N GLU A 141 15.68 5.58 12.17
CA GLU A 141 17.13 5.54 12.01
C GLU A 141 17.63 6.46 10.88
N THR A 142 16.77 6.74 9.89
CA THR A 142 17.17 7.42 8.66
C THR A 142 16.70 8.86 8.56
N ILE A 143 15.97 9.37 9.55
CA ILE A 143 15.52 10.76 9.63
C ILE A 143 16.41 11.59 10.57
N ASP A 144 16.67 12.83 10.19
CA ASP A 144 17.39 13.84 10.95
C ASP A 144 16.81 15.24 10.64
N GLU A 145 17.33 16.27 11.29
CA GLU A 145 16.88 17.66 11.12
C GLU A 145 16.98 18.13 9.66
N PHE A 146 18.08 17.76 8.98
CA PHE A 146 18.30 18.12 7.59
C PHE A 146 17.18 17.55 6.70
N LYS A 147 16.93 16.24 6.78
CA LYS A 147 15.92 15.58 5.96
C LYS A 147 14.51 16.05 6.29
N LEU A 148 14.20 16.27 7.55
CA LEU A 148 12.89 16.78 7.95
C LEU A 148 12.62 18.18 7.41
N LYS A 149 13.63 19.06 7.38
CA LYS A 149 13.55 20.36 6.73
C LYS A 149 13.30 20.23 5.24
N GLU A 150 14.06 19.38 4.53
CA GLU A 150 13.86 19.13 3.09
C GLU A 150 12.45 18.59 2.78
N ILE A 151 11.93 17.65 3.60
CA ILE A 151 10.58 17.11 3.49
C ILE A 151 9.54 18.25 3.63
N TYR A 152 9.68 19.08 4.64
CA TYR A 152 8.77 20.20 4.89
C TYR A 152 8.81 21.23 3.76
N GLU A 153 9.99 21.63 3.29
CA GLU A 153 10.19 22.62 2.21
C GLU A 153 9.72 22.10 0.84
N ALA A 154 9.70 20.77 0.64
CA ALA A 154 9.12 20.16 -0.55
C ALA A 154 7.59 20.06 -0.52
N GLY A 155 6.94 20.47 0.59
CA GLY A 155 5.49 20.52 0.72
C GLY A 155 4.85 19.33 1.41
N PHE A 156 5.63 18.36 1.91
CA PHE A 156 5.09 17.22 2.65
C PHE A 156 4.69 17.61 4.07
N ARG A 157 3.56 17.09 4.53
CA ARG A 157 3.05 17.28 5.89
C ARG A 157 2.73 15.98 6.60
N ARG A 158 2.91 14.87 5.91
CA ARG A 158 2.73 13.51 6.41
C ARG A 158 4.01 12.69 6.19
N ILE A 159 4.40 11.92 7.22
CA ILE A 159 5.48 10.93 7.14
C ILE A 159 4.99 9.60 7.68
N SER A 160 5.36 8.48 7.04
CA SER A 160 5.07 7.12 7.50
C SER A 160 6.36 6.43 7.92
N LEU A 161 6.41 5.97 9.17
CA LEU A 161 7.61 5.39 9.76
C LEU A 161 7.37 3.96 10.24
N GLY A 162 8.15 3.03 9.67
CA GLY A 162 8.04 1.62 10.04
C GLY A 162 8.75 1.31 11.36
N ILE A 163 8.00 0.84 12.35
CA ILE A 163 8.53 0.20 13.58
C ILE A 163 8.39 -1.32 13.49
N GLN A 164 7.25 -1.78 13.05
CA GLN A 164 6.83 -3.17 12.85
C GLN A 164 6.60 -3.92 14.18
N THR A 165 7.57 -3.96 15.07
CA THR A 165 7.49 -4.54 16.43
C THR A 165 8.60 -3.95 17.32
N MET A 166 8.42 -4.05 18.64
CA MET A 166 9.47 -3.69 19.61
C MET A 166 10.22 -4.92 20.16
N ASN A 167 9.78 -6.14 19.83
CA ASN A 167 10.46 -7.35 20.27
C ASN A 167 11.82 -7.53 19.56
N LEU A 168 12.90 -7.45 20.33
CA LEU A 168 14.29 -7.51 19.82
C LEU A 168 14.62 -8.85 19.14
N ALA A 169 14.06 -9.96 19.62
CA ALA A 169 14.32 -11.28 19.03
C ALA A 169 13.65 -11.38 17.65
N ILE A 170 12.40 -10.89 17.53
CA ILE A 170 11.68 -10.85 16.25
C ILE A 170 12.36 -9.89 15.28
N LEU A 171 12.80 -8.72 15.71
CA LEU A 171 13.56 -7.77 14.90
C LEU A 171 14.84 -8.41 14.36
N LYS A 172 15.63 -9.04 15.24
CA LYS A 172 16.88 -9.73 14.85
C LYS A 172 16.63 -10.84 13.84
N LYS A 173 15.59 -11.67 14.05
CA LYS A 173 15.20 -12.75 13.12
C LYS A 173 14.86 -12.21 11.74
N ASN A 174 14.29 -11.00 11.66
CA ASN A 174 13.88 -10.34 10.43
C ASN A 174 14.93 -9.39 9.85
N ASN A 175 16.19 -9.46 10.31
CA ASN A 175 17.27 -8.58 9.87
C ASN A 175 16.90 -7.09 9.98
N ARG A 176 16.21 -6.71 11.06
CA ARG A 176 15.79 -5.33 11.34
C ARG A 176 16.34 -4.87 12.68
N LYS A 177 16.53 -3.57 12.81
CA LYS A 177 16.90 -2.89 14.06
C LYS A 177 16.02 -1.65 14.18
N ASN A 178 15.55 -1.38 15.37
CA ASN A 178 14.91 -0.11 15.72
C ASN A 178 15.78 0.65 16.73
N LEU A 179 15.52 1.95 16.83
CA LEU A 179 16.08 2.79 17.91
C LEU A 179 15.45 2.39 19.27
N GLY A 180 16.08 2.83 20.35
CA GLY A 180 15.51 2.75 21.68
C GLY A 180 14.26 3.64 21.82
N ILE A 181 13.40 3.33 22.80
CA ILE A 181 12.14 4.06 23.01
C ILE A 181 12.39 5.56 23.16
N ASN A 182 13.36 5.97 23.98
CA ASN A 182 13.67 7.39 24.20
C ASN A 182 14.07 8.10 22.90
N ASP A 183 14.91 7.46 22.08
CA ASP A 183 15.34 8.03 20.79
C ASP A 183 14.13 8.17 19.82
N ILE A 184 13.23 7.19 19.81
CA ILE A 184 12.00 7.27 19.03
C ILE A 184 11.14 8.46 19.46
N LEU A 185 10.95 8.65 20.78
CA LEU A 185 10.17 9.76 21.33
C LEU A 185 10.80 11.12 21.01
N GLU A 186 12.12 11.23 21.08
CA GLU A 186 12.86 12.45 20.67
C GLU A 186 12.69 12.73 19.17
N LYS A 187 12.77 11.69 18.33
CA LYS A 187 12.51 11.82 16.89
C LYS A 187 11.09 12.26 16.58
N CYS A 188 10.08 11.77 17.31
CA CYS A 188 8.70 12.27 17.16
C CYS A 188 8.59 13.77 17.45
N LYS A 189 9.26 14.26 18.50
CA LYS A 189 9.32 15.71 18.79
C LYS A 189 10.03 16.48 17.67
N LEU A 190 11.14 15.95 17.17
CA LEU A 190 11.89 16.55 16.08
C LEU A 190 11.03 16.69 14.80
N ILE A 191 10.26 15.66 14.44
CA ILE A 191 9.34 15.67 13.29
C ILE A 191 8.28 16.78 13.47
N LYS A 192 7.66 16.85 14.64
CA LYS A 192 6.66 17.89 14.94
C LYS A 192 7.24 19.30 14.91
N ASN A 193 8.44 19.50 15.47
CA ASN A 193 9.13 20.78 15.43
C ASN A 193 9.52 21.23 14.02
N ALA A 194 9.74 20.30 13.11
CA ALA A 194 9.97 20.59 11.69
C ALA A 194 8.69 21.00 10.94
N GLY A 195 7.50 20.98 11.58
CA GLY A 195 6.22 21.37 11.00
C GLY A 195 5.49 20.26 10.26
N ILE A 196 5.94 19.02 10.37
CA ILE A 196 5.23 17.85 9.81
C ILE A 196 4.06 17.52 10.73
N GLN A 197 2.85 17.59 10.17
CA GLN A 197 1.60 17.57 10.94
C GLN A 197 1.14 16.16 11.30
N LYS A 198 1.40 15.18 10.42
CA LYS A 198 0.95 13.80 10.60
C LYS A 198 2.11 12.82 10.60
N ILE A 199 2.23 12.10 11.69
CA ILE A 199 3.12 10.95 11.83
C ILE A 199 2.26 9.70 11.79
N ASN A 200 2.47 8.84 10.78
CA ASN A 200 1.92 7.50 10.74
C ASN A 200 2.98 6.50 11.18
N ILE A 201 2.61 5.55 12.02
CA ILE A 201 3.48 4.46 12.46
C ILE A 201 2.96 3.14 11.93
N ASP A 202 3.85 2.39 11.28
CA ASP A 202 3.53 1.06 10.77
C ASP A 202 3.95 0.00 11.79
N PHE A 203 2.97 -0.79 12.24
CA PHE A 203 3.16 -1.98 13.03
C PHE A 203 2.74 -3.23 12.27
N MET A 204 3.34 -4.37 12.64
CA MET A 204 2.96 -5.68 12.11
C MET A 204 2.42 -6.58 13.20
N TYR A 205 1.44 -7.38 12.85
CA TYR A 205 0.96 -8.49 13.66
C TYR A 205 1.07 -9.82 12.90
N GLY A 206 1.04 -10.93 13.62
CA GLY A 206 1.23 -12.25 13.04
C GLY A 206 2.70 -12.58 12.71
N LEU A 207 3.66 -11.81 13.21
CA LEU A 207 5.08 -12.16 13.08
C LEU A 207 5.40 -13.44 13.82
N GLU A 208 6.29 -14.27 13.26
CA GLU A 208 6.65 -15.56 13.87
C GLU A 208 7.29 -15.37 15.25
N GLY A 209 6.66 -15.98 16.26
CA GLY A 209 7.04 -15.85 17.66
C GLY A 209 6.42 -14.65 18.39
N GLN A 210 5.63 -13.83 17.70
CA GLN A 210 4.92 -12.71 18.31
C GLN A 210 3.75 -13.19 19.18
N ASN A 211 3.61 -12.60 20.35
CA ASN A 211 2.54 -12.89 21.31
C ASN A 211 1.86 -11.59 21.77
N LEU A 212 0.82 -11.70 22.62
CA LEU A 212 0.06 -10.54 23.07
C LEU A 212 0.90 -9.53 23.87
N LYS A 213 1.90 -9.99 24.64
CA LYS A 213 2.80 -9.08 25.36
C LYS A 213 3.61 -8.20 24.42
N ASP A 214 4.06 -8.75 23.28
CA ASP A 214 4.77 -7.96 22.26
C ASP A 214 3.88 -6.88 21.66
N LEU A 215 2.56 -7.13 21.62
CA LEU A 215 1.56 -6.16 21.18
C LEU A 215 1.32 -5.10 22.25
N ASP A 216 1.33 -5.45 23.54
CA ASP A 216 1.26 -4.49 24.65
C ASP A 216 2.44 -3.51 24.62
N ASP A 217 3.65 -4.00 24.39
CA ASP A 217 4.84 -3.14 24.27
C ASP A 217 4.70 -2.13 23.12
N ALA A 218 4.11 -2.56 22.00
CA ALA A 218 3.80 -1.67 20.87
C ALA A 218 2.72 -0.62 21.23
N ILE A 219 1.67 -1.02 21.94
CA ILE A 219 0.58 -0.11 22.38
C ILE A 219 1.09 0.91 23.39
N GLU A 220 1.91 0.50 24.35
CA GLU A 220 2.52 1.43 25.33
C GLU A 220 3.44 2.45 24.63
N LEU A 221 4.19 2.02 23.62
CA LEU A 221 4.97 2.94 22.79
C LEU A 221 4.06 3.93 22.05
N VAL A 222 2.96 3.49 21.43
CA VAL A 222 1.99 4.35 20.74
C VAL A 222 1.44 5.42 21.68
N LYS A 223 1.05 5.02 22.89
CA LYS A 223 0.55 5.93 23.92
C LYS A 223 1.55 7.04 24.25
N ASN A 224 2.85 6.68 24.38
CA ASN A 224 3.90 7.62 24.70
C ASN A 224 4.30 8.52 23.51
N MET A 225 4.28 8.01 22.29
CA MET A 225 4.57 8.79 21.07
C MET A 225 3.50 9.83 20.77
N ASN A 226 2.25 9.56 21.12
CA ASN A 226 1.11 10.44 20.84
C ASN A 226 1.04 10.90 19.37
N VAL A 227 1.17 9.95 18.44
CA VAL A 227 1.14 10.17 16.99
C VAL A 227 -0.29 10.21 16.45
N GLU A 228 -0.45 10.77 15.26
CA GLU A 228 -1.75 11.04 14.65
C GLU A 228 -2.37 9.79 14.02
N GLN A 229 -1.54 8.92 13.43
CA GLN A 229 -2.02 7.77 12.65
C GLN A 229 -1.22 6.50 12.96
N ILE A 230 -1.89 5.36 12.85
CA ILE A 230 -1.30 4.02 12.97
C ILE A 230 -1.77 3.18 11.80
N THR A 231 -0.86 2.39 11.22
CA THR A 231 -1.21 1.36 10.24
C THR A 231 -0.78 -0.01 10.76
N LEU A 232 -1.71 -0.97 10.73
CA LEU A 232 -1.46 -2.35 11.10
C LEU A 232 -1.31 -3.21 9.85
N TYR A 233 -0.20 -3.92 9.73
CA TYR A 233 0.07 -4.85 8.64
C TYR A 233 0.04 -6.29 9.13
N GLU A 234 -0.80 -7.12 8.52
CA GLU A 234 -0.75 -8.56 8.71
C GLU A 234 0.48 -9.17 8.03
N MET A 235 1.18 -10.05 8.72
CA MET A 235 2.30 -10.79 8.12
C MET A 235 1.82 -11.77 7.06
N ARG A 236 2.29 -11.61 5.83
CA ARG A 236 1.86 -12.40 4.66
C ARG A 236 2.83 -13.54 4.35
N TYR A 237 2.71 -14.63 5.10
CA TYR A 237 3.63 -15.75 4.93
C TYR A 237 3.56 -16.43 3.57
N ASN A 238 2.38 -16.57 2.98
CA ASN A 238 2.21 -17.22 1.68
C ASN A 238 2.89 -16.51 0.50
N LEU A 239 3.20 -15.22 0.65
CA LEU A 239 3.99 -14.46 -0.34
C LEU A 239 5.51 -14.67 -0.16
N ILE A 240 5.94 -14.99 1.06
CA ILE A 240 7.35 -15.11 1.45
C ILE A 240 7.75 -16.58 1.62
N CYS A 241 6.89 -17.39 2.25
CA CYS A 241 7.10 -18.80 2.58
C CYS A 241 5.91 -19.63 2.12
N LYS A 242 5.97 -20.22 0.93
CA LYS A 242 4.84 -20.92 0.27
C LYS A 242 4.26 -22.08 1.06
N ASN A 243 4.98 -22.67 2.01
CA ASN A 243 4.60 -23.90 2.72
C ASN A 243 4.25 -23.67 4.20
N LYS A 244 4.04 -22.43 4.64
CA LYS A 244 3.70 -22.15 6.03
C LYS A 244 2.19 -22.09 6.20
N GLU A 245 1.66 -22.94 7.05
CA GLU A 245 0.26 -22.89 7.46
C GLU A 245 -0.02 -21.60 8.23
N ILE A 246 -1.12 -20.93 7.89
CA ILE A 246 -1.50 -19.64 8.48
C ILE A 246 -2.59 -19.89 9.51
N ASP A 247 -2.29 -19.63 10.77
CA ASP A 247 -3.28 -19.64 11.85
C ASP A 247 -4.15 -18.38 11.80
N ARG A 248 -5.23 -18.44 11.02
CA ARG A 248 -6.18 -17.36 10.82
C ARG A 248 -6.84 -16.90 12.11
N LYS A 249 -7.13 -17.83 13.00
CA LYS A 249 -7.77 -17.52 14.28
C LYS A 249 -6.82 -16.71 15.18
N ASN A 250 -5.55 -17.07 15.21
CA ASN A 250 -4.55 -16.31 15.96
C ASN A 250 -4.36 -14.90 15.36
N LEU A 251 -4.32 -14.77 14.03
CA LEU A 251 -4.24 -13.46 13.37
C LEU A 251 -5.45 -12.59 13.69
N TYR A 252 -6.66 -13.15 13.65
CA TYR A 252 -7.87 -12.45 14.04
C TYR A 252 -7.80 -11.97 15.49
N ASN A 253 -7.41 -12.85 16.41
CA ASN A 253 -7.31 -12.53 17.84
C ASN A 253 -6.28 -11.42 18.10
N GLN A 254 -5.14 -11.44 17.42
CA GLN A 254 -4.13 -10.39 17.53
C GLN A 254 -4.66 -9.05 16.99
N TYR A 255 -5.30 -9.04 15.82
CA TYR A 255 -5.91 -7.84 15.27
C TYR A 255 -6.99 -7.27 16.20
N GLU A 256 -7.93 -8.10 16.66
CA GLU A 256 -8.99 -7.68 17.59
C GLU A 256 -8.42 -7.09 18.88
N TYR A 257 -7.38 -7.69 19.42
CA TYR A 257 -6.68 -7.19 20.59
C TYR A 257 -6.10 -5.80 20.37
N ILE A 258 -5.33 -5.62 19.30
CA ILE A 258 -4.72 -4.32 18.97
C ILE A 258 -5.81 -3.28 18.66
N TYR A 259 -6.83 -3.66 17.89
CA TYR A 259 -7.96 -2.81 17.56
C TYR A 259 -8.59 -2.21 18.82
N ASN A 260 -9.00 -3.07 19.76
CA ASN A 260 -9.63 -2.64 20.99
C ASN A 260 -8.72 -1.67 21.79
N LYS A 261 -7.44 -1.99 21.90
CA LYS A 261 -6.46 -1.14 22.58
C LYS A 261 -6.27 0.23 21.91
N LEU A 262 -6.22 0.29 20.59
CA LEU A 262 -6.12 1.56 19.88
C LEU A 262 -7.40 2.40 20.02
N ILE A 263 -8.58 1.78 20.00
CA ILE A 263 -9.86 2.47 20.28
C ILE A 263 -9.87 3.04 21.72
N GLU A 264 -9.42 2.27 22.72
CA GLU A 264 -9.26 2.73 24.11
C GLU A 264 -8.31 3.92 24.24
N LEU A 265 -7.29 4.02 23.38
CA LEU A 265 -6.36 5.16 23.29
C LEU A 265 -6.91 6.37 22.51
N GLY A 266 -8.17 6.30 22.05
CA GLY A 266 -8.85 7.39 21.33
C GLY A 266 -8.60 7.44 19.83
N TYR A 267 -8.05 6.39 19.24
CA TYR A 267 -8.01 6.26 17.78
C TYR A 267 -9.37 5.83 17.23
N ASN A 268 -9.64 6.20 15.99
CA ASN A 268 -10.87 5.89 15.30
C ASN A 268 -10.58 4.98 14.10
N ALA A 269 -11.33 3.91 13.96
CA ALA A 269 -11.37 3.00 12.82
C ALA A 269 -12.66 2.16 12.90
N HIS A 270 -13.20 1.70 11.79
CA HIS A 270 -14.18 0.62 11.82
C HIS A 270 -13.46 -0.73 11.98
N PHE A 271 -14.16 -1.74 12.51
CA PHE A 271 -13.54 -3.06 12.67
C PHE A 271 -13.22 -3.67 11.29
N GLY A 272 -12.00 -4.17 11.13
CA GLY A 272 -11.49 -4.68 9.85
C GLY A 272 -10.68 -3.66 9.03
N GLN A 273 -10.68 -2.39 9.43
CA GLN A 273 -9.79 -1.37 8.87
C GLN A 273 -8.37 -1.56 9.40
N ASN A 274 -7.39 -1.45 8.53
CA ASN A 274 -5.98 -1.60 8.92
C ASN A 274 -5.31 -0.27 9.32
N THR A 275 -5.98 0.87 9.15
CA THR A 275 -5.49 2.21 9.48
C THR A 275 -6.34 2.85 10.56
N PHE A 276 -5.70 3.64 11.42
CA PHE A 276 -6.32 4.28 12.57
C PHE A 276 -5.90 5.74 12.61
N SER A 277 -6.81 6.64 12.98
CA SER A 277 -6.50 8.05 13.17
C SER A 277 -7.10 8.59 14.47
N LYS A 278 -6.44 9.56 15.09
CA LYS A 278 -7.01 10.31 16.21
C LYS A 278 -8.11 11.26 15.77
N ASP A 279 -8.05 11.74 14.54
CA ASP A 279 -9.11 12.55 13.94
C ASP A 279 -10.19 11.63 13.37
N LYS A 280 -11.47 11.85 13.77
CA LYS A 280 -12.61 11.09 13.27
C LYS A 280 -12.90 11.28 11.78
N GLN A 281 -12.45 12.40 11.20
CA GLN A 281 -12.63 12.69 9.79
C GLN A 281 -11.48 12.16 8.93
N ASP A 282 -10.36 11.79 9.55
CA ASP A 282 -9.19 11.25 8.89
C ASP A 282 -9.20 9.72 8.92
N LEU A 283 -9.13 9.11 7.76
CA LEU A 283 -9.17 7.65 7.60
C LEU A 283 -7.85 6.95 7.95
N GLY A 284 -6.82 7.68 8.39
CA GLY A 284 -5.48 7.15 8.65
C GLY A 284 -4.68 6.82 7.38
N LEU A 285 -5.12 7.34 6.24
CA LEU A 285 -4.51 7.13 4.92
C LEU A 285 -3.86 8.42 4.41
N SER A 286 -2.81 8.30 3.59
CA SER A 286 -2.39 9.42 2.73
C SER A 286 -3.46 9.73 1.68
N SER A 287 -3.44 10.92 1.08
CA SER A 287 -4.35 11.25 -0.02
C SER A 287 -4.21 10.24 -1.17
N TYR A 288 -2.98 9.84 -1.52
CA TYR A 288 -2.72 8.80 -2.51
C TYR A 288 -3.44 7.47 -2.20
N LEU A 289 -3.29 6.96 -0.97
CA LEU A 289 -3.92 5.70 -0.58
C LEU A 289 -5.45 5.82 -0.52
N ARG A 290 -5.98 6.91 0.02
CA ARG A 290 -7.41 7.15 0.09
C ARG A 290 -8.04 7.15 -1.29
N TYR A 291 -7.54 7.98 -2.20
CA TYR A 291 -8.07 8.10 -3.54
C TYR A 291 -7.90 6.82 -4.38
N ARG A 292 -6.79 6.12 -4.20
CA ARG A 292 -6.53 4.83 -4.86
C ARG A 292 -7.44 3.71 -4.38
N MET A 293 -7.63 3.59 -3.05
CA MET A 293 -8.29 2.43 -2.43
C MET A 293 -9.80 2.59 -2.32
N ILE A 294 -10.27 3.82 -2.03
CA ILE A 294 -11.68 4.10 -1.74
C ILE A 294 -12.39 4.69 -2.96
N ASP A 295 -11.76 5.63 -3.64
CA ASP A 295 -12.38 6.36 -4.75
C ASP A 295 -11.94 5.85 -6.12
N ASN A 296 -11.08 4.83 -6.16
CA ASN A 296 -10.60 4.16 -7.39
C ASN A 296 -9.93 5.09 -8.41
N ILE A 297 -9.39 6.24 -7.95
CA ILE A 297 -8.63 7.14 -8.81
C ILE A 297 -7.38 6.43 -9.33
N SER A 298 -7.12 6.60 -10.61
CA SER A 298 -5.97 6.02 -11.30
C SER A 298 -4.66 6.50 -10.71
N TYR A 299 -3.62 5.67 -10.82
CA TYR A 299 -2.30 6.07 -10.35
C TYR A 299 -1.19 5.67 -11.33
N LYS A 300 -0.21 6.56 -11.48
CA LYS A 300 1.03 6.33 -12.20
C LYS A 300 2.17 6.08 -11.22
N GLY A 301 2.79 4.92 -11.36
CA GLY A 301 4.00 4.58 -10.62
C GLY A 301 5.26 4.91 -11.43
N PHE A 302 6.21 5.57 -10.78
CA PHE A 302 7.51 5.92 -11.32
C PHE A 302 8.63 5.17 -10.58
N GLY A 303 9.70 4.85 -11.30
CA GLY A 303 10.83 4.11 -10.77
C GLY A 303 10.74 2.60 -11.05
N ILE A 304 11.77 1.90 -10.62
CA ILE A 304 11.93 0.45 -10.86
C ILE A 304 10.80 -0.33 -10.20
N SER A 305 10.24 -1.30 -10.91
CA SER A 305 9.18 -2.20 -10.41
C SER A 305 7.87 -1.52 -10.00
N ALA A 306 7.75 -0.20 -10.17
CA ALA A 306 6.54 0.51 -9.83
C ALA A 306 5.35 0.01 -10.66
N GLN A 307 4.19 -0.08 -10.02
CA GLN A 307 2.92 -0.47 -10.61
C GLN A 307 2.14 0.79 -10.99
N SER A 308 1.45 0.74 -12.10
CA SER A 308 0.46 1.75 -12.51
C SER A 308 -0.89 1.09 -12.74
N LYS A 309 -1.99 1.83 -12.46
CA LYS A 309 -3.37 1.39 -12.72
C LYS A 309 -4.16 2.54 -13.30
N SER A 310 -4.87 2.26 -14.36
CA SER A 310 -5.82 3.16 -15.01
C SER A 310 -7.23 2.59 -15.01
N LYS A 311 -8.20 3.32 -15.57
CA LYS A 311 -9.57 2.84 -15.80
C LYS A 311 -9.67 1.72 -16.83
N CYS A 312 -8.62 1.50 -17.63
CA CYS A 312 -8.62 0.48 -18.69
C CYS A 312 -7.55 -0.61 -18.51
N GLY A 313 -6.67 -0.52 -17.49
CA GLY A 313 -5.64 -1.53 -17.34
C GLY A 313 -4.59 -1.27 -16.27
N MET A 314 -3.54 -2.04 -16.34
CA MET A 314 -2.42 -1.99 -15.41
C MET A 314 -1.08 -2.13 -16.13
N SER A 315 -0.04 -1.53 -15.57
CA SER A 315 1.33 -1.77 -16.00
C SER A 315 2.30 -1.94 -14.83
N TYR A 316 3.44 -2.51 -15.16
CA TYR A 316 4.57 -2.67 -14.25
C TYR A 316 5.85 -2.25 -14.94
N ASN A 317 6.62 -1.41 -14.28
CA ASN A 317 7.91 -0.98 -14.77
C ASN A 317 8.96 -2.11 -14.69
N VAL A 318 10.06 -1.94 -15.44
CA VAL A 318 11.22 -2.82 -15.40
C VAL A 318 11.64 -3.16 -13.97
N GLY A 319 12.08 -4.41 -13.75
CA GLY A 319 12.59 -4.87 -12.46
C GLY A 319 11.59 -5.61 -11.57
N LYS A 320 10.33 -5.78 -11.97
CA LYS A 320 9.34 -6.60 -11.23
C LYS A 320 9.84 -8.02 -10.95
N ALA A 321 10.65 -8.59 -11.82
CA ALA A 321 11.27 -9.90 -11.66
C ALA A 321 12.55 -9.88 -10.80
N ARG A 322 12.81 -8.82 -10.03
CA ARG A 322 14.02 -8.62 -9.20
C ARG A 322 15.31 -8.68 -10.01
N LYS A 323 15.31 -8.12 -11.23
CA LYS A 323 16.51 -7.96 -12.05
C LYS A 323 17.58 -7.14 -11.32
N PRO A 324 18.88 -7.34 -11.63
CA PRO A 324 19.95 -6.50 -11.11
C PRO A 324 19.68 -5.01 -11.41
N LEU A 325 19.91 -4.15 -10.43
CA LEU A 325 19.65 -2.71 -10.55
C LEU A 325 20.39 -2.11 -11.75
N GLU A 326 21.65 -2.46 -11.90
CA GLU A 326 22.52 -1.97 -12.98
C GLU A 326 21.96 -2.31 -14.38
N GLU A 327 21.32 -3.47 -14.52
CA GLU A 327 20.63 -3.87 -15.75
C GLU A 327 19.41 -2.99 -16.02
N CYS A 328 18.61 -2.71 -14.97
CA CYS A 328 17.45 -1.85 -15.10
C CYS A 328 17.80 -0.40 -15.45
N LEU A 329 18.99 0.08 -15.07
CA LEU A 329 19.46 1.42 -15.35
C LEU A 329 20.12 1.58 -16.73
N LYS A 330 20.39 0.48 -17.46
CA LYS A 330 21.07 0.54 -18.76
C LYS A 330 20.28 1.28 -19.82
N ALA A 331 18.97 1.14 -19.81
CA ALA A 331 18.09 1.76 -20.81
C ALA A 331 17.91 3.27 -20.65
N GLY A 332 18.34 3.87 -19.52
CA GLY A 332 18.10 5.29 -19.21
C GLY A 332 16.64 5.66 -19.00
N THR A 333 15.77 4.67 -18.80
CA THR A 333 14.34 4.84 -18.48
C THR A 333 13.83 3.61 -17.72
N PHE A 334 12.87 3.82 -16.82
CA PHE A 334 12.12 2.74 -16.15
C PHE A 334 10.87 2.38 -16.97
N LYS A 335 11.10 1.92 -18.21
CA LYS A 335 9.98 1.60 -19.10
C LYS A 335 9.07 0.51 -18.53
N GLU A 336 7.81 0.57 -18.91
CA GLU A 336 6.83 -0.45 -18.62
C GLU A 336 7.18 -1.74 -19.39
N GLU A 337 7.45 -2.83 -18.67
CA GLU A 337 7.74 -4.16 -19.26
C GLU A 337 6.46 -4.97 -19.47
N ASP A 338 5.51 -4.83 -18.56
CA ASP A 338 4.23 -5.52 -18.60
C ASP A 338 3.11 -4.50 -18.65
N ILE A 339 2.36 -4.46 -19.75
CA ILE A 339 1.18 -3.62 -19.92
C ILE A 339 -0.01 -4.54 -20.22
N TYR A 340 -1.08 -4.39 -19.46
CA TYR A 340 -2.31 -5.17 -19.57
C TYR A 340 -3.50 -4.25 -19.79
N VAL A 341 -4.24 -4.45 -20.89
CA VAL A 341 -5.55 -3.83 -21.11
C VAL A 341 -6.60 -4.82 -20.61
N LEU A 342 -7.30 -4.45 -19.56
CA LEU A 342 -8.11 -5.37 -18.78
C LEU A 342 -9.62 -5.19 -19.04
N PRO A 343 -10.38 -6.28 -19.09
CA PRO A 343 -11.84 -6.19 -19.13
C PRO A 343 -12.39 -5.70 -17.78
N LYS A 344 -13.64 -5.22 -17.80
CA LYS A 344 -14.33 -4.65 -16.63
C LYS A 344 -14.31 -5.58 -15.40
N GLU A 345 -14.49 -6.88 -15.63
CA GLU A 345 -14.48 -7.90 -14.56
C GLU A 345 -13.13 -7.94 -13.81
N GLU A 346 -12.01 -7.87 -14.55
CA GLU A 346 -10.67 -7.88 -13.94
C GLU A 346 -10.37 -6.56 -13.23
N LEU A 347 -10.80 -5.43 -13.78
CA LEU A 347 -10.69 -4.11 -13.17
C LEU A 347 -11.49 -4.05 -11.87
N LEU A 348 -12.71 -4.58 -11.86
CA LEU A 348 -13.55 -4.65 -10.67
C LEU A 348 -12.96 -5.57 -9.61
N ALA A 349 -12.54 -6.77 -9.98
CA ALA A 349 -11.89 -7.70 -9.08
C ALA A 349 -10.64 -7.08 -8.43
N LYS A 350 -9.84 -6.35 -9.22
CA LYS A 350 -8.68 -5.61 -8.70
C LYS A 350 -9.07 -4.48 -7.75
N PHE A 351 -10.12 -3.72 -8.06
CA PHE A 351 -10.64 -2.69 -7.17
C PHE A 351 -11.05 -3.27 -5.82
N ILE A 352 -11.88 -4.33 -5.82
CA ILE A 352 -12.35 -4.97 -4.59
C ILE A 352 -11.17 -5.55 -3.80
N ALA A 353 -10.24 -6.25 -4.46
CA ALA A 353 -9.05 -6.78 -3.80
C ALA A 353 -8.21 -5.68 -3.09
N ILE A 354 -8.15 -4.48 -3.66
CA ILE A 354 -7.47 -3.33 -3.05
C ILE A 354 -8.29 -2.75 -1.89
N SER A 355 -9.59 -2.54 -2.10
CA SER A 355 -10.49 -1.91 -1.11
C SER A 355 -10.72 -2.79 0.12
N MET A 356 -10.72 -4.11 -0.04
CA MET A 356 -10.85 -5.07 1.07
C MET A 356 -9.71 -4.94 2.10
N TYR A 357 -8.59 -4.37 1.73
CA TYR A 357 -7.51 -4.04 2.65
C TYR A 357 -7.91 -2.95 3.67
N TYR A 358 -8.87 -2.10 3.27
CA TYR A 358 -9.48 -1.09 4.12
C TYR A 358 -10.76 -1.60 4.81
N GLY A 359 -11.26 -2.78 4.44
CA GLY A 359 -12.44 -3.42 5.04
C GLY A 359 -13.77 -2.93 4.49
N LYS A 360 -13.79 -2.08 3.45
CA LYS A 360 -15.02 -1.63 2.79
C LYS A 360 -14.80 -1.19 1.36
N PHE A 361 -15.89 -1.15 0.57
CA PHE A 361 -15.89 -0.63 -0.80
C PHE A 361 -17.25 -0.01 -1.16
N LYS A 362 -17.25 0.87 -2.19
CA LYS A 362 -18.44 1.59 -2.62
C LYS A 362 -19.16 0.89 -3.80
N LEU A 363 -20.48 0.78 -3.70
CA LEU A 363 -21.32 0.26 -4.78
C LEU A 363 -21.32 1.17 -6.01
N SER A 364 -21.28 2.50 -5.83
CA SER A 364 -21.16 3.47 -6.92
C SER A 364 -19.89 3.29 -7.74
N ILE A 365 -18.77 2.94 -7.11
CA ILE A 365 -17.52 2.65 -7.81
C ILE A 365 -17.65 1.33 -8.59
N MET A 366 -18.21 0.28 -7.98
CA MET A 366 -18.50 -0.97 -8.71
C MET A 366 -19.36 -0.69 -9.94
N LYS A 367 -20.46 0.07 -9.77
CA LYS A 367 -21.36 0.47 -10.86
C LYS A 367 -20.62 1.23 -11.95
N SER A 368 -19.71 2.13 -11.61
CA SER A 368 -18.93 2.89 -12.61
C SER A 368 -17.98 2.00 -13.42
N ILE A 369 -17.54 0.87 -12.87
CA ILE A 369 -16.65 -0.07 -13.56
C ILE A 369 -17.43 -1.02 -14.46
N ILE A 370 -18.50 -1.65 -13.93
CA ILE A 370 -19.27 -2.65 -14.69
C ILE A 370 -20.41 -2.04 -15.55
N GLU A 371 -20.83 -0.80 -15.26
CA GLU A 371 -21.92 -0.08 -15.92
C GLU A 371 -23.31 -0.73 -15.72
N GLU A 372 -23.43 -1.56 -14.69
CA GLU A 372 -24.65 -2.26 -14.29
C GLU A 372 -24.90 -2.10 -12.79
N ASN A 373 -26.09 -2.47 -12.30
CA ASN A 373 -26.38 -2.47 -10.88
C ASN A 373 -25.57 -3.59 -10.18
N PRO A 374 -24.63 -3.28 -9.28
CA PRO A 374 -23.77 -4.29 -8.65
C PRO A 374 -24.54 -5.34 -7.84
N LEU A 375 -25.66 -4.94 -7.18
CA LEU A 375 -26.47 -5.84 -6.35
C LEU A 375 -27.26 -6.83 -7.19
N GLU A 376 -27.55 -6.51 -8.45
CA GLU A 376 -28.16 -7.43 -9.41
C GLU A 376 -27.11 -8.31 -10.09
N TYR A 377 -25.98 -7.71 -10.49
CA TYR A 377 -24.89 -8.40 -11.19
C TYR A 377 -24.23 -9.49 -10.31
N TYR A 378 -24.05 -9.20 -9.01
CA TYR A 378 -23.48 -10.12 -8.00
C TYR A 378 -24.54 -10.54 -6.96
N LYS A 379 -25.77 -10.75 -7.39
CA LYS A 379 -26.90 -11.05 -6.50
C LYS A 379 -26.62 -12.24 -5.56
N GLU A 380 -26.12 -13.33 -6.10
CA GLU A 380 -25.86 -14.54 -5.32
C GLU A 380 -24.75 -14.32 -4.27
N GLU A 381 -23.70 -13.58 -4.64
CA GLU A 381 -22.59 -13.24 -3.76
C GLU A 381 -23.07 -12.34 -2.60
N PHE A 382 -23.83 -11.29 -2.90
CA PHE A 382 -24.36 -10.39 -1.86
C PHE A 382 -25.38 -11.08 -0.96
N GLU A 383 -26.31 -11.85 -1.51
CA GLU A 383 -27.27 -12.64 -0.72
C GLU A 383 -26.53 -13.61 0.23
N PHE A 384 -25.51 -14.30 -0.24
CA PHE A 384 -24.67 -15.18 0.57
C PHE A 384 -23.98 -14.40 1.70
N LEU A 385 -23.34 -13.27 1.40
CA LEU A 385 -22.58 -12.46 2.35
C LEU A 385 -23.48 -11.85 3.44
N VAL A 386 -24.64 -11.29 3.07
CA VAL A 386 -25.60 -10.70 4.01
C VAL A 386 -26.27 -11.76 4.87
N LYS A 387 -26.72 -12.88 4.28
CA LYS A 387 -27.34 -14.00 5.01
C LYS A 387 -26.42 -14.56 6.09
N ASN A 388 -25.12 -14.61 5.83
CA ASN A 388 -24.13 -15.12 6.79
C ASN A 388 -23.62 -14.05 7.75
N ASN A 389 -24.09 -12.80 7.66
CA ASN A 389 -23.62 -11.66 8.44
C ASN A 389 -22.10 -11.42 8.29
N TYR A 390 -21.59 -11.54 7.06
CA TYR A 390 -20.19 -11.25 6.75
C TYR A 390 -19.97 -9.80 6.34
N VAL A 391 -21.00 -9.17 5.74
CA VAL A 391 -21.00 -7.76 5.37
C VAL A 391 -22.30 -7.09 5.75
N GLU A 392 -22.24 -5.79 5.94
CA GLU A 392 -23.37 -4.87 6.00
C GLU A 392 -23.37 -3.99 4.77
N ILE A 393 -24.57 -3.73 4.24
CA ILE A 393 -24.75 -2.83 3.10
C ILE A 393 -25.60 -1.67 3.61
N SER A 394 -25.03 -0.47 3.55
CA SER A 394 -25.71 0.75 3.96
C SER A 394 -25.43 1.83 2.93
N ASP A 395 -26.49 2.42 2.38
CA ASP A 395 -26.43 3.44 1.31
C ASP A 395 -25.55 2.99 0.14
N ASP A 396 -24.37 3.57 0.00
CA ASP A 396 -23.40 3.29 -1.07
C ASP A 396 -22.24 2.38 -0.62
N GLU A 397 -22.19 1.98 0.65
CA GLU A 397 -21.04 1.24 1.20
C GLU A 397 -21.38 -0.22 1.52
N VAL A 398 -20.46 -1.11 1.17
CA VAL A 398 -20.39 -2.49 1.66
C VAL A 398 -19.25 -2.56 2.66
N THR A 399 -19.57 -2.82 3.92
CA THR A 399 -18.60 -2.87 5.02
C THR A 399 -18.51 -4.29 5.59
N ILE A 400 -17.30 -4.76 5.84
CA ILE A 400 -17.07 -6.05 6.51
C ILE A 400 -17.54 -5.93 7.97
N THR A 401 -18.33 -6.92 8.43
CA THR A 401 -18.69 -7.04 9.84
C THR A 401 -17.51 -7.60 10.65
N LYS A 402 -17.64 -7.55 11.99
CA LYS A 402 -16.68 -8.21 12.88
C LYS A 402 -16.55 -9.72 12.57
N LYS A 403 -17.67 -10.40 12.30
CA LYS A 403 -17.67 -11.81 11.87
C LYS A 403 -17.02 -11.99 10.50
N GLY A 404 -17.32 -11.08 9.56
CA GLY A 404 -16.77 -11.13 8.21
C GLY A 404 -15.27 -10.94 8.15
N PHE A 405 -14.70 -10.19 9.09
CA PHE A 405 -13.26 -9.93 9.09
C PHE A 405 -12.41 -11.22 9.22
N GLU A 406 -12.89 -12.24 9.89
CA GLU A 406 -12.25 -13.56 9.92
C GLU A 406 -12.11 -14.16 8.53
N TYR A 407 -12.99 -13.74 7.61
CA TYR A 407 -13.11 -14.25 6.22
C TYR A 407 -12.80 -13.20 5.15
N TYR A 408 -12.16 -12.08 5.49
CA TYR A 408 -12.06 -10.94 4.59
C TYR A 408 -11.44 -11.28 3.22
N SER A 409 -10.46 -12.19 3.18
CA SER A 409 -9.85 -12.64 1.93
C SER A 409 -10.81 -13.47 1.08
N ALA A 410 -11.64 -14.32 1.70
CA ALA A 410 -12.66 -15.10 1.00
C ALA A 410 -13.80 -14.20 0.48
N ILE A 411 -14.18 -13.16 1.26
CA ILE A 411 -15.17 -12.17 0.82
C ILE A 411 -14.70 -11.48 -0.46
N GLY A 412 -13.48 -10.95 -0.47
CA GLY A 412 -12.92 -10.32 -1.67
C GLY A 412 -12.84 -11.28 -2.87
N ALA A 413 -12.48 -12.54 -2.61
CA ALA A 413 -12.36 -13.56 -3.64
C ALA A 413 -13.69 -13.94 -4.32
N LEU A 414 -14.84 -13.70 -3.68
CA LEU A 414 -16.14 -13.92 -4.32
C LEU A 414 -16.36 -13.05 -5.57
N PHE A 415 -15.71 -11.88 -5.61
CA PHE A 415 -15.81 -10.93 -6.73
C PHE A 415 -14.71 -11.10 -7.78
N TYR A 416 -13.85 -12.10 -7.65
CA TYR A 416 -12.80 -12.35 -8.64
C TYR A 416 -13.35 -12.89 -9.94
N SER A 417 -12.62 -12.67 -11.04
CA SER A 417 -13.00 -13.18 -12.35
C SER A 417 -13.14 -14.70 -12.36
N LYS A 418 -13.94 -15.23 -13.26
CA LYS A 418 -14.16 -16.68 -13.41
C LYS A 418 -12.85 -17.45 -13.60
N GLU A 419 -11.88 -16.87 -14.31
CA GLU A 419 -10.58 -17.49 -14.54
C GLU A 419 -9.74 -17.57 -13.27
N VAL A 420 -9.68 -16.49 -12.49
CA VAL A 420 -8.96 -16.49 -11.22
C VAL A 420 -9.64 -17.41 -10.21
N LYS A 421 -10.99 -17.44 -10.18
CA LYS A 421 -11.75 -18.42 -9.36
C LYS A 421 -11.40 -19.86 -9.76
N LYS A 422 -11.34 -20.15 -11.06
CA LYS A 422 -10.97 -21.50 -11.56
C LYS A 422 -9.53 -21.85 -11.21
N TYR A 423 -8.60 -20.90 -11.34
CA TYR A 423 -7.21 -21.09 -10.93
C TYR A 423 -7.12 -21.42 -9.44
N MET A 424 -7.83 -20.70 -8.58
CA MET A 424 -7.84 -20.95 -7.13
C MET A 424 -8.40 -22.31 -6.76
N LEU A 425 -9.42 -22.81 -7.47
CA LEU A 425 -9.99 -24.14 -7.25
C LEU A 425 -9.01 -25.26 -7.70
N GLY A 426 -8.22 -25.01 -8.73
CA GLY A 426 -7.23 -25.94 -9.28
C GLY A 426 -5.88 -25.96 -8.55
N CYS A 427 -5.60 -24.96 -7.71
CA CYS A 427 -4.40 -24.96 -6.86
C CYS A 427 -4.61 -25.94 -5.69
N GLU A 428 -4.17 -27.16 -5.87
CA GLU A 428 -3.90 -28.05 -4.73
C GLU A 428 -2.67 -27.54 -3.99
N ASN A 429 -2.74 -27.52 -2.66
CA ASN A 429 -1.70 -27.03 -1.75
C ASN A 429 -0.41 -27.83 -1.84
#